data_c1ebd8ef67b588bbc49be09e3eede85e
#
_entry.id   c1ebd8ef67b588bbc49be09e3eede85e
#
_cell.length_a   1.000
_cell.length_b   1.000
_cell.length_c   1.000
_cell.angle_alpha   90.00
_cell.angle_beta   90.00
_cell.angle_gamma   90.00
#
_symmetry.space_group_name_H-M   'P 1'
#
loop_
_entity.id
_entity.type
_entity.pdbx_description
1 polymer ?
#
loop_
_entity_poly.entity_id
_entity_poly.type
_entity_poly.pdbx_seq_one_letter_code
_entity_poly.pdbx_strand_id
1 'polypeptide(L)'
;MKKEKIYKLLTHLVLLAGVICMLLPLFWMLMTSFKNNIEAVAVPMTVFPKVWDFGGYQRVWERNIIRPYINTIIISMGIVICQLVTASMAAYAFARLNFPGKKYLFAVIICMIMIPQHMTLIPKYKIVSAMGLADTLAAVIVPNFISISVTFFLRQSFLSFPDELEDAAKIDGCSLVRIFTS
;
A
#
# COMPACT_ATOMS: atom_id res chain seq x y z
N MET A 1 -18.13 -38.05 2.58
CA MET A 1 -17.31 -37.92 3.81
C MET A 1 -15.82 -38.25 3.60
N LYS A 2 -15.38 -39.45 3.15
CA LYS A 2 -13.92 -39.71 2.95
C LYS A 2 -13.29 -38.85 1.84
N LYS A 3 -13.94 -38.68 0.70
CA LYS A 3 -13.44 -37.88 -0.42
C LYS A 3 -13.28 -36.41 -0.03
N GLU A 4 -14.23 -35.81 0.67
CA GLU A 4 -14.12 -34.40 1.15
C GLU A 4 -12.95 -34.20 2.11
N LYS A 5 -12.68 -35.15 3.00
CA LYS A 5 -11.52 -35.08 3.90
C LYS A 5 -10.20 -35.11 3.12
N ILE A 6 -10.13 -35.95 2.08
CA ILE A 6 -8.95 -36.06 1.21
C ILE A 6 -8.74 -34.73 0.43
N TYR A 7 -9.80 -34.17 -0.16
CA TYR A 7 -9.70 -32.88 -0.85
C TYR A 7 -9.27 -31.76 0.09
N LYS A 8 -9.84 -31.66 1.29
CA LYS A 8 -9.41 -30.69 2.31
C LYS A 8 -7.95 -30.89 2.68
N LEU A 9 -7.49 -32.11 2.89
CA LEU A 9 -6.09 -32.38 3.21
C LEU A 9 -5.17 -31.99 2.06
N LEU A 10 -5.49 -32.33 0.81
CA LEU A 10 -4.71 -31.91 -0.36
C LEU A 10 -4.66 -30.39 -0.49
N THR A 11 -5.78 -29.70 -0.31
CA THR A 11 -5.83 -28.23 -0.33
C THR A 11 -4.90 -27.64 0.74
N HIS A 12 -4.94 -28.17 1.96
CA HIS A 12 -4.04 -27.69 3.02
C HIS A 12 -2.57 -27.94 2.73
N LEU A 13 -2.24 -29.10 2.14
CA LEU A 13 -0.86 -29.40 1.74
C LEU A 13 -0.35 -28.46 0.64
N VAL A 14 -1.18 -28.18 -0.37
CA VAL A 14 -0.84 -27.21 -1.43
C VAL A 14 -0.65 -25.80 -0.87
N LEU A 15 -1.57 -25.37 0.01
CA LEU A 15 -1.47 -24.06 0.66
C LEU A 15 -0.23 -23.99 1.54
N LEU A 16 0.08 -25.03 2.32
CA LEU A 16 1.27 -25.08 3.16
C LEU A 16 2.55 -25.02 2.33
N ALA A 17 2.62 -25.77 1.22
CA ALA A 17 3.74 -25.70 0.29
C ALA A 17 3.92 -24.28 -0.28
N GLY A 18 2.82 -23.62 -0.66
CA GLY A 18 2.83 -22.23 -1.11
C GLY A 18 3.37 -21.27 -0.04
N VAL A 19 2.91 -21.42 1.21
CA VAL A 19 3.41 -20.60 2.34
C VAL A 19 4.90 -20.82 2.56
N ILE A 20 5.38 -22.07 2.55
CA ILE A 20 6.81 -22.37 2.70
C ILE A 20 7.61 -21.71 1.58
N CYS A 21 7.19 -21.84 0.33
CA CYS A 21 7.86 -21.16 -0.80
C CYS A 21 7.92 -19.63 -0.64
N MET A 22 6.85 -19.02 -0.15
CA MET A 22 6.80 -17.58 0.10
C MET A 22 7.71 -17.14 1.26
N LEU A 23 7.89 -17.99 2.27
CA LEU A 23 8.73 -17.70 3.42
C LEU A 23 10.22 -17.96 3.16
N LEU A 24 10.58 -18.78 2.17
CA LEU A 24 11.99 -19.07 1.85
C LEU A 24 12.87 -17.82 1.66
N PRO A 25 12.47 -16.80 0.86
CA PRO A 25 13.28 -15.60 0.70
C PRO A 25 13.46 -14.83 2.01
N LEU A 26 12.41 -14.75 2.84
CA LEU A 26 12.46 -14.08 4.15
C LEU A 26 13.38 -14.84 5.11
N PHE A 27 13.28 -16.16 5.13
CA PHE A 27 14.17 -17.01 5.92
C PHE A 27 15.64 -16.85 5.50
N TRP A 28 15.89 -16.84 4.18
CA TRP A 28 17.23 -16.60 3.64
C TRP A 28 17.76 -15.22 4.04
N MET A 29 16.95 -14.17 3.93
CA MET A 29 17.33 -12.83 4.35
C MET A 29 17.66 -12.79 5.84
N LEU A 30 16.86 -13.44 6.69
CA LEU A 30 17.09 -13.53 8.12
C LEU A 30 18.39 -14.25 8.44
N MET A 31 18.65 -15.40 7.81
CA MET A 31 19.89 -16.14 8.03
C MET A 31 21.12 -15.35 7.53
N THR A 32 20.99 -14.67 6.40
CA THR A 32 22.07 -13.84 5.83
C THR A 32 22.38 -12.62 6.70
N SER A 33 21.39 -12.05 7.40
CA SER A 33 21.60 -10.90 8.28
C SER A 33 22.53 -11.20 9.48
N PHE A 34 22.70 -12.47 9.83
CA PHE A 34 23.62 -12.92 10.87
C PHE A 34 25.00 -13.39 10.35
N LYS A 35 25.26 -13.25 9.04
CA LYS A 35 26.55 -13.57 8.43
C LYS A 35 27.44 -12.33 8.37
N ASN A 36 28.75 -12.57 8.46
CA ASN A 36 29.69 -11.51 8.13
C ASN A 36 29.69 -11.22 6.61
N ASN A 37 30.22 -10.07 6.20
CA ASN A 37 30.21 -9.62 4.81
C ASN A 37 30.91 -10.60 3.84
N ILE A 38 31.92 -11.33 4.29
CA ILE A 38 32.68 -12.30 3.46
C ILE A 38 31.81 -13.54 3.23
N GLU A 39 31.20 -14.07 4.30
CA GLU A 39 30.34 -15.25 4.21
C GLU A 39 29.04 -14.97 3.44
N ALA A 40 28.47 -13.76 3.56
CA ALA A 40 27.24 -13.38 2.87
C ALA A 40 27.36 -13.46 1.33
N VAL A 41 28.56 -13.26 0.78
CA VAL A 41 28.85 -13.30 -0.67
C VAL A 41 29.68 -14.52 -1.09
N ALA A 42 29.99 -15.41 -0.15
CA ALA A 42 30.86 -16.58 -0.43
C ALA A 42 30.15 -17.60 -1.33
N VAL A 43 30.96 -18.26 -2.18
CA VAL A 43 30.52 -19.37 -3.03
C VAL A 43 31.32 -20.62 -2.60
N PRO A 44 30.69 -21.75 -2.31
CA PRO A 44 29.24 -21.99 -2.31
C PRO A 44 28.49 -21.29 -1.16
N MET A 45 27.25 -20.90 -1.43
CA MET A 45 26.40 -20.25 -0.43
C MET A 45 26.03 -21.24 0.68
N THR A 46 26.12 -20.81 1.92
CA THR A 46 25.64 -21.57 3.09
C THR A 46 24.25 -21.11 3.48
N VAL A 47 23.38 -22.00 3.94
CA VAL A 47 22.04 -21.62 4.43
C VAL A 47 22.17 -20.96 5.81
N PHE A 48 22.86 -21.62 6.74
CA PHE A 48 23.09 -21.13 8.09
C PHE A 48 24.43 -20.41 8.22
N PRO A 49 24.54 -19.40 9.09
CA PRO A 49 25.82 -18.77 9.40
C PRO A 49 26.79 -19.80 10.00
N LYS A 50 28.04 -19.80 9.56
CA LYS A 50 29.12 -20.57 10.21
C LYS A 50 29.48 -19.97 11.56
N VAL A 51 29.46 -18.64 11.62
CA VAL A 51 29.67 -17.86 12.84
C VAL A 51 28.58 -16.81 12.90
N TRP A 52 27.86 -16.75 14.01
CA TRP A 52 26.79 -15.77 14.23
C TRP A 52 27.40 -14.38 14.46
N ASP A 53 27.26 -13.48 13.49
CA ASP A 53 27.78 -12.11 13.55
C ASP A 53 26.64 -11.11 13.73
N PHE A 54 26.60 -10.45 14.86
CA PHE A 54 25.66 -9.37 15.19
C PHE A 54 26.21 -7.97 14.88
N GLY A 55 27.46 -7.89 14.43
CA GLY A 55 28.12 -6.61 14.13
C GLY A 55 27.40 -5.78 13.06
N GLY A 56 26.65 -6.43 12.15
CA GLY A 56 25.78 -5.73 11.21
C GLY A 56 24.72 -4.88 11.89
N TYR A 57 24.04 -5.44 12.87
CA TYR A 57 23.00 -4.74 13.67
C TYR A 57 23.59 -3.62 14.52
N GLN A 58 24.74 -3.83 15.13
CA GLN A 58 25.43 -2.80 15.89
C GLN A 58 25.81 -1.60 15.00
N ARG A 59 26.42 -1.84 13.83
CA ARG A 59 26.75 -0.77 12.86
C ARG A 59 25.54 0.01 12.39
N VAL A 60 24.39 -0.66 12.19
CA VAL A 60 23.14 0.00 11.81
C VAL A 60 22.65 0.90 12.94
N TRP A 61 22.74 0.44 14.18
CA TRP A 61 22.35 1.22 15.35
C TRP A 61 23.22 2.46 15.55
N GLU A 62 24.55 2.30 15.40
CA GLU A 62 25.54 3.41 15.48
C GLU A 62 25.32 4.47 14.39
N ARG A 63 24.75 4.11 13.23
CA ARG A 63 24.42 5.03 12.13
C ARG A 63 23.14 5.84 12.34
N ASN A 64 22.61 5.88 13.56
CA ASN A 64 21.39 6.64 13.90
C ASN A 64 20.20 6.34 12.96
N ILE A 65 19.89 5.06 12.77
CA ILE A 65 18.80 4.60 11.89
C ILE A 65 17.41 5.06 12.37
N ILE A 66 17.28 5.49 13.61
CA ILE A 66 16.01 5.92 14.21
C ILE A 66 15.40 7.09 13.42
N ARG A 67 16.21 8.07 13.04
CA ARG A 67 15.72 9.24 12.29
C ARG A 67 15.11 8.88 10.93
N PRO A 68 15.77 8.11 10.04
CA PRO A 68 15.16 7.59 8.82
C PRO A 68 13.88 6.79 9.07
N TYR A 69 13.81 5.98 10.11
CA TYR A 69 12.60 5.24 10.47
C TYR A 69 11.43 6.16 10.81
N ILE A 70 11.66 7.16 11.68
CA ILE A 70 10.65 8.16 12.04
C ILE A 70 10.18 8.92 10.79
N ASN A 71 11.10 9.36 9.95
CA ASN A 71 10.76 10.03 8.69
C ASN A 71 9.88 9.13 7.79
N THR A 72 10.22 7.86 7.66
CA THR A 72 9.43 6.90 6.88
C THR A 72 8.03 6.72 7.47
N ILE A 73 7.91 6.63 8.79
CA ILE A 73 6.60 6.54 9.46
C ILE A 73 5.78 7.78 9.19
N ILE A 74 6.35 8.98 9.35
CA ILE A 74 5.65 10.26 9.11
C ILE A 74 5.19 10.34 7.65
N ILE A 75 6.07 10.03 6.69
CA ILE A 75 5.73 10.04 5.27
C ILE A 75 4.60 9.05 4.97
N SER A 76 4.75 7.80 5.42
CA SER A 76 3.78 6.74 5.14
C SER A 76 2.42 7.05 5.75
N MET A 77 2.38 7.47 7.02
CA MET A 77 1.13 7.86 7.69
C MET A 77 0.49 9.08 7.02
N GLY A 78 1.29 10.09 6.67
CA GLY A 78 0.80 11.27 5.97
C GLY A 78 0.16 10.92 4.61
N ILE A 79 0.84 10.09 3.81
CA ILE A 79 0.31 9.63 2.52
C ILE A 79 -0.97 8.81 2.71
N VAL A 80 -0.97 7.83 3.63
CA VAL A 80 -2.12 6.94 3.86
C VAL A 80 -3.34 7.73 4.31
N ILE A 81 -3.19 8.63 5.28
CA ILE A 81 -4.30 9.45 5.78
C ILE A 81 -4.87 10.34 4.66
N CYS A 82 -3.99 11.05 3.94
CA CYS A 82 -4.43 11.91 2.85
C CYS A 82 -5.11 11.13 1.73
N GLN A 83 -4.55 9.98 1.33
CA GLN A 83 -5.16 9.13 0.30
C GLN A 83 -6.49 8.53 0.76
N LEU A 84 -6.61 8.09 2.01
CA LEU A 84 -7.87 7.58 2.54
C LEU A 84 -8.97 8.64 2.47
N VAL A 85 -8.71 9.83 2.95
CA VAL A 85 -9.68 10.93 2.94
C VAL A 85 -10.05 11.32 1.51
N THR A 86 -9.06 11.63 0.68
CA THR A 86 -9.32 12.12 -0.69
C THR A 86 -9.95 11.05 -1.58
N ALA A 87 -9.45 9.80 -1.50
CA ALA A 87 -9.96 8.72 -2.32
C ALA A 87 -11.35 8.25 -1.88
N SER A 88 -11.65 8.20 -0.57
CA SER A 88 -12.99 7.81 -0.11
C SER A 88 -14.05 8.86 -0.50
N MET A 89 -13.75 10.15 -0.33
CA MET A 89 -14.64 11.23 -0.77
C MET A 89 -14.90 11.18 -2.29
N ALA A 90 -13.84 11.05 -3.09
CA ALA A 90 -13.97 10.95 -4.54
C ALA A 90 -14.70 9.67 -4.95
N ALA A 91 -14.36 8.53 -4.36
CA ALA A 91 -15.00 7.25 -4.63
C ALA A 91 -16.50 7.26 -4.31
N TYR A 92 -16.88 7.82 -3.16
CA TYR A 92 -18.29 7.99 -2.78
C TYR A 92 -19.03 8.88 -3.77
N ALA A 93 -18.46 10.03 -4.13
CA ALA A 93 -19.04 10.92 -5.13
C ALA A 93 -19.26 10.22 -6.48
N PHE A 94 -18.26 9.50 -6.97
CA PHE A 94 -18.34 8.73 -8.21
C PHE A 94 -19.19 7.45 -8.11
N ALA A 95 -19.45 6.93 -6.94
CA ALA A 95 -20.35 5.79 -6.75
C ALA A 95 -21.80 6.25 -6.62
N ARG A 96 -22.09 7.13 -5.67
CA ARG A 96 -23.42 7.41 -5.12
C ARG A 96 -24.04 8.72 -5.61
N LEU A 97 -23.26 9.77 -5.83
CA LEU A 97 -23.81 11.04 -6.24
C LEU A 97 -24.10 11.08 -7.74
N ASN A 98 -25.16 11.80 -8.12
CA ASN A 98 -25.54 12.06 -9.50
C ASN A 98 -25.18 13.50 -9.85
N PHE A 99 -24.24 13.70 -10.77
CA PHE A 99 -23.85 15.01 -11.27
C PHE A 99 -23.52 14.95 -12.78
N PRO A 100 -23.71 16.08 -13.51
CA PRO A 100 -23.44 16.11 -14.94
C PRO A 100 -21.96 15.82 -15.24
N GLY A 101 -21.69 15.04 -16.29
CA GLY A 101 -20.32 14.70 -16.68
C GLY A 101 -19.63 13.61 -15.87
N LYS A 102 -20.28 13.03 -14.82
CA LYS A 102 -19.73 11.96 -13.97
C LYS A 102 -19.00 10.87 -14.75
N LYS A 103 -19.64 10.33 -15.80
CA LYS A 103 -19.10 9.24 -16.63
C LYS A 103 -17.80 9.66 -17.35
N TYR A 104 -17.78 10.86 -17.92
CA TYR A 104 -16.61 11.36 -18.66
C TYR A 104 -15.45 11.70 -17.71
N LEU A 105 -15.73 12.37 -16.60
CA LEU A 105 -14.73 12.67 -15.59
C LEU A 105 -14.09 11.39 -15.02
N PHE A 106 -14.91 10.38 -14.70
CA PHE A 106 -14.38 9.11 -14.23
C PHE A 106 -13.54 8.40 -15.28
N ALA A 107 -13.96 8.42 -16.56
CA ALA A 107 -13.18 7.84 -17.67
C ALA A 107 -11.80 8.52 -17.79
N VAL A 108 -11.73 9.86 -17.73
CA VAL A 108 -10.46 10.61 -17.76
C VAL A 108 -9.57 10.22 -16.59
N ILE A 109 -10.12 10.10 -15.38
CA ILE A 109 -9.36 9.66 -14.18
C ILE A 109 -8.78 8.26 -14.40
N ILE A 110 -9.57 7.33 -14.94
CA ILE A 110 -9.07 5.98 -15.23
C ILE A 110 -7.98 5.97 -16.29
N CYS A 111 -8.11 6.79 -17.35
CA CYS A 111 -7.06 6.91 -18.35
C CYS A 111 -5.71 7.36 -17.76
N MET A 112 -5.71 8.14 -16.68
CA MET A 112 -4.48 8.55 -16.01
C MET A 112 -3.71 7.37 -15.38
N ILE A 113 -4.36 6.23 -15.07
CA ILE A 113 -3.67 5.02 -14.59
C ILE A 113 -2.73 4.46 -15.66
N MET A 114 -3.05 4.68 -16.94
CA MET A 114 -2.22 4.20 -18.04
C MET A 114 -0.90 4.98 -18.19
N ILE A 115 -0.78 6.14 -17.54
CA ILE A 115 0.45 6.93 -17.59
C ILE A 115 1.48 6.30 -16.64
N PRO A 116 2.63 5.82 -17.14
CA PRO A 116 3.67 5.27 -16.29
C PRO A 116 4.19 6.31 -15.28
N GLN A 117 4.24 5.96 -14.00
CA GLN A 117 4.64 6.88 -12.94
C GLN A 117 6.04 7.48 -13.14
N HIS A 118 6.95 6.72 -13.76
CA HIS A 118 8.30 7.20 -14.04
C HIS A 118 8.34 8.40 -15.00
N MET A 119 7.38 8.50 -15.93
CA MET A 119 7.28 9.64 -16.84
C MET A 119 6.91 10.95 -16.13
N THR A 120 6.24 10.84 -14.99
CA THR A 120 5.80 12.01 -14.20
C THR A 120 6.83 12.46 -13.17
N LEU A 121 7.94 11.74 -13.00
CA LEU A 121 8.93 12.02 -11.96
C LEU A 121 9.56 13.41 -12.10
N ILE A 122 10.06 13.75 -13.30
CA ILE A 122 10.71 15.05 -13.57
C ILE A 122 9.71 16.22 -13.43
N PRO A 123 8.50 16.17 -14.03
CA PRO A 123 7.49 17.21 -13.80
C PRO A 123 7.11 17.36 -12.33
N LYS A 124 6.91 16.27 -11.58
CA LYS A 124 6.62 16.30 -10.15
C LYS A 124 7.73 16.99 -9.36
N TYR A 125 8.98 16.64 -9.61
CA TYR A 125 10.12 17.28 -8.96
C TYR A 125 10.16 18.79 -9.21
N LYS A 126 9.97 19.23 -10.47
CA LYS A 126 9.93 20.65 -10.84
C LYS A 126 8.84 21.42 -10.08
N ILE A 127 7.63 20.83 -10.00
CA ILE A 127 6.49 21.45 -9.29
C ILE A 127 6.81 21.56 -7.78
N VAL A 128 7.28 20.48 -7.17
CA VAL A 128 7.63 20.42 -5.74
C VAL A 128 8.75 21.43 -5.42
N SER A 129 9.75 21.53 -6.29
CA SER A 129 10.84 22.48 -6.14
C SER A 129 10.36 23.93 -6.29
N ALA A 130 9.47 24.21 -7.25
CA ALA A 130 8.86 25.54 -7.42
C ALA A 130 7.96 25.93 -6.24
N MET A 131 7.39 24.97 -5.52
CA MET A 131 6.62 25.18 -4.29
C MET A 131 7.53 25.42 -3.06
N GLY A 132 8.86 25.35 -3.20
CA GLY A 132 9.81 25.49 -2.09
C GLY A 132 9.83 24.31 -1.13
N LEU A 133 9.31 23.14 -1.54
CA LEU A 133 9.22 21.95 -0.68
C LEU A 133 10.43 21.01 -0.83
N ALA A 134 11.42 21.32 -1.68
CA ALA A 134 12.62 20.51 -1.86
C ALA A 134 13.27 20.22 -0.50
N ASP A 135 13.83 19.01 -0.34
CA ASP A 135 14.48 18.50 0.89
C ASP A 135 13.58 18.45 2.14
N THR A 136 12.27 18.46 1.98
CA THR A 136 11.31 18.29 3.08
C THR A 136 10.54 16.98 2.99
N LEU A 137 9.98 16.48 4.11
CA LEU A 137 9.08 15.32 4.09
C LEU A 137 7.81 15.60 3.28
N ALA A 138 7.37 16.85 3.24
CA ALA A 138 6.23 17.30 2.43
C ALA A 138 6.47 17.12 0.94
N ALA A 139 7.72 17.20 0.47
CA ALA A 139 8.07 16.92 -0.93
C ALA A 139 7.66 15.55 -1.41
N VAL A 140 7.63 14.57 -0.49
CA VAL A 140 7.21 13.20 -0.79
C VAL A 140 5.71 13.00 -0.54
N ILE A 141 5.17 13.63 0.49
CA ILE A 141 3.76 13.45 0.88
C ILE A 141 2.81 14.13 -0.11
N VAL A 142 3.04 15.42 -0.42
CA VAL A 142 2.12 16.25 -1.20
C VAL A 142 1.82 15.69 -2.61
N PRO A 143 2.80 15.26 -3.42
CA PRO A 143 2.50 14.71 -4.74
C PRO A 143 1.77 13.37 -4.72
N ASN A 144 1.67 12.74 -3.56
CA ASN A 144 1.04 11.43 -3.36
C ASN A 144 -0.28 11.52 -2.57
N PHE A 145 -0.86 12.71 -2.38
CA PHE A 145 -2.13 12.90 -1.68
C PHE A 145 -3.32 12.18 -2.34
N ILE A 146 -3.26 11.99 -3.64
CA ILE A 146 -4.34 11.40 -4.42
C ILE A 146 -3.83 10.11 -5.05
N SER A 147 -4.60 9.03 -4.89
CA SER A 147 -4.37 7.77 -5.55
C SER A 147 -5.58 7.37 -6.38
N ILE A 148 -5.39 7.32 -7.70
CA ILE A 148 -6.45 6.94 -8.63
C ILE A 148 -6.83 5.48 -8.42
N SER A 149 -5.85 4.60 -8.21
CA SER A 149 -6.09 3.17 -7.97
C SER A 149 -6.92 2.94 -6.70
N VAL A 150 -6.58 3.64 -5.59
CA VAL A 150 -7.36 3.56 -4.35
C VAL A 150 -8.78 4.09 -4.56
N THR A 151 -8.92 5.22 -5.27
CA THR A 151 -10.24 5.77 -5.62
C THR A 151 -11.08 4.78 -6.43
N PHE A 152 -10.47 4.11 -7.40
CA PHE A 152 -11.14 3.10 -8.21
C PHE A 152 -11.62 1.92 -7.36
N PHE A 153 -10.76 1.34 -6.54
CA PHE A 153 -11.12 0.21 -5.67
C PHE A 153 -12.21 0.58 -4.67
N LEU A 154 -12.09 1.73 -4.01
CA LEU A 154 -13.11 2.18 -3.07
C LEU A 154 -14.45 2.45 -3.77
N ARG A 155 -14.42 3.01 -4.99
CA ARG A 155 -15.66 3.18 -5.77
C ARG A 155 -16.32 1.82 -6.08
N GLN A 156 -15.56 0.79 -6.46
CA GLN A 156 -16.12 -0.54 -6.67
C GLN A 156 -16.73 -1.12 -5.40
N SER A 157 -16.08 -0.90 -4.26
CA SER A 157 -16.62 -1.29 -2.96
C SER A 157 -17.93 -0.55 -2.65
N PHE A 158 -17.98 0.76 -2.82
CA PHE A 158 -19.23 1.51 -2.60
C PHE A 158 -20.38 1.06 -3.53
N LEU A 159 -20.08 0.71 -4.78
CA LEU A 159 -21.10 0.18 -5.70
C LEU A 159 -21.61 -1.21 -5.33
N SER A 160 -20.90 -1.96 -4.50
CA SER A 160 -21.32 -3.31 -4.06
C SER A 160 -22.29 -3.26 -2.87
N PHE A 161 -22.40 -2.14 -2.16
CA PHE A 161 -23.37 -2.00 -1.08
C PHE A 161 -24.79 -1.80 -1.66
N PRO A 162 -25.84 -2.41 -1.06
CA PRO A 162 -27.21 -2.19 -1.45
C PRO A 162 -27.65 -0.73 -1.29
N ASP A 163 -28.38 -0.19 -2.26
CA ASP A 163 -28.87 1.19 -2.21
C ASP A 163 -29.90 1.41 -1.09
N GLU A 164 -30.60 0.33 -0.69
CA GLU A 164 -31.60 0.33 0.38
C GLU A 164 -31.03 0.81 1.73
N LEU A 165 -29.74 0.60 1.99
CA LEU A 165 -29.10 1.08 3.21
C LEU A 165 -29.01 2.60 3.25
N GLU A 166 -28.66 3.22 2.13
CA GLU A 166 -28.64 4.68 2.02
C GLU A 166 -30.03 5.28 2.06
N ASP A 167 -31.02 4.62 1.44
CA ASP A 167 -32.39 5.09 1.43
C ASP A 167 -33.03 4.99 2.82
N ALA A 168 -32.73 3.93 3.59
CA ALA A 168 -33.14 3.84 4.99
C ALA A 168 -32.55 4.99 5.83
N ALA A 169 -31.23 5.25 5.68
CA ALA A 169 -30.57 6.35 6.38
C ALA A 169 -31.12 7.74 6.00
N LYS A 170 -31.53 7.94 4.74
CA LYS A 170 -32.21 9.17 4.30
C LYS A 170 -33.62 9.34 4.94
N ILE A 171 -34.38 8.24 5.07
CA ILE A 171 -35.67 8.22 5.75
C ILE A 171 -35.49 8.59 7.23
N ASP A 172 -34.41 8.12 7.86
CA ASP A 172 -34.06 8.47 9.24
C ASP A 172 -33.50 9.91 9.37
N GLY A 173 -33.51 10.70 8.30
CA GLY A 173 -33.10 12.11 8.29
C GLY A 173 -31.58 12.33 8.31
N CYS A 174 -30.77 11.33 7.97
CA CYS A 174 -29.32 11.49 7.90
C CYS A 174 -28.92 12.40 6.71
N SER A 175 -27.99 13.34 6.96
CA SER A 175 -27.38 14.12 5.89
C SER A 175 -26.40 13.25 5.09
N LEU A 176 -26.08 13.64 3.84
CA LEU A 176 -25.12 12.93 2.99
C LEU A 176 -23.76 12.73 3.68
N VAL A 177 -23.27 13.74 4.42
CA VAL A 177 -22.01 13.63 5.16
C VAL A 177 -22.11 12.57 6.25
N ARG A 178 -23.25 12.50 6.95
CA ARG A 178 -23.46 11.49 7.99
C ARG A 178 -23.55 10.07 7.40
N ILE A 179 -24.23 9.91 6.28
CA ILE A 179 -24.30 8.63 5.55
C ILE A 179 -22.91 8.17 5.11
N PHE A 180 -22.06 9.10 4.65
CA PHE A 180 -20.69 8.80 4.24
C PHE A 180 -19.78 8.40 5.42
N THR A 181 -20.00 8.93 6.62
CA THR A 181 -19.12 8.73 7.79
C THR A 181 -19.61 7.65 8.76
N SER A 182 -20.84 7.13 8.60
CA SER A 182 -21.41 6.03 9.41
C SER A 182 -21.16 4.69 8.76
#